data_cc0d8d0c167ab9fd5dabda92cd0a32ba
#
_entry.id   cc0d8d0c167ab9fd5dabda92cd0a32ba
#
_cell.length_a   1.000
_cell.length_b   1.000
_cell.length_c   1.000
_cell.angle_alpha   90.00
_cell.angle_beta   90.00
_cell.angle_gamma   90.00
#
_symmetry.space_group_name_H-M   'P 1'
#
loop_
_entity.id
_entity.type
_entity.pdbx_description
1 polymer ?
#
loop_
_entity_poly.entity_id
_entity_poly.type
_entity_poly.pdbx_seq_one_letter_code
_entity_poly.pdbx_strand_id
1 'polypeptide(L)'
;MTRKRTLHDLRKIAKARSTDWWARCFDEIIFMYLSGARGTNTEFLFPTTYTGRANNSFTSPDTNHIVYGGTATEKANLTSSHTMSTLPIDRAVAYAEMMGGGGPAVSEVPQIQKCEVEGRATFLMIIDPYQAFNLRRNTTTNDWADIQKAIATAVGRENEFYKGGLGIWNDVTLHKHQNCIRYTDYGAGTDVEATRGLFLGLQAGVIAFGSPGQDLRFGWNEEGRDNNNKVVITSHTIWGFKKVTFNGNDFGVMAIDTAATRP
;
A
#
# COMPACT_ATOMS: atom_id res chain seq x y z
N MET A 1 28.23 -3.91 31.58
CA MET A 1 28.02 -2.88 32.60
C MET A 1 26.56 -2.38 32.73
N THR A 2 25.74 -2.41 31.72
CA THR A 2 24.31 -1.98 31.77
C THR A 2 23.49 -2.72 32.84
N ARG A 3 23.69 -4.03 33.02
CA ARG A 3 23.01 -4.80 34.09
C ARG A 3 23.33 -4.38 35.51
N LYS A 4 24.40 -3.61 35.73
CA LYS A 4 24.73 -3.06 37.08
C LYS A 4 23.97 -1.77 37.39
N ARG A 5 23.38 -1.13 36.38
CA ARG A 5 22.70 0.17 36.52
C ARG A 5 21.19 0.09 36.32
N THR A 6 20.70 -0.95 35.60
CA THR A 6 19.28 -1.15 35.35
C THR A 6 18.91 -2.63 35.48
N LEU A 7 17.70 -2.91 35.96
CA LEU A 7 17.10 -4.26 36.02
C LEU A 7 16.77 -4.82 34.62
N HIS A 8 16.76 -3.97 33.57
CA HIS A 8 16.37 -4.35 32.22
C HIS A 8 17.57 -4.74 31.37
N ASP A 9 17.41 -5.76 30.55
CA ASP A 9 18.37 -6.14 29.52
C ASP A 9 18.20 -5.22 28.31
N LEU A 10 18.94 -4.11 28.31
CA LEU A 10 18.87 -3.10 27.24
C LEU A 10 19.28 -3.67 25.88
N ARG A 11 20.12 -4.71 25.81
CA ARG A 11 20.52 -5.37 24.58
C ARG A 11 19.34 -6.10 23.93
N LYS A 12 18.56 -6.84 24.74
CA LYS A 12 17.35 -7.53 24.28
C LYS A 12 16.29 -6.53 23.79
N ILE A 13 16.12 -5.42 24.53
CA ILE A 13 15.21 -4.35 24.15
C ILE A 13 15.64 -3.69 22.83
N ALA A 14 16.94 -3.38 22.68
CA ALA A 14 17.47 -2.77 21.46
C ALA A 14 17.27 -3.68 20.24
N LYS A 15 17.45 -5.00 20.38
CA LYS A 15 17.23 -5.95 19.30
C LYS A 15 15.76 -5.97 18.87
N ALA A 16 14.81 -6.04 19.80
CA ALA A 16 13.39 -6.01 19.50
C ALA A 16 12.98 -4.70 18.80
N ARG A 17 13.41 -3.55 19.33
CA ARG A 17 13.13 -2.25 18.73
C ARG A 17 13.73 -2.07 17.34
N SER A 18 14.93 -2.62 17.11
CA SER A 18 15.54 -2.62 15.78
C SER A 18 14.74 -3.45 14.77
N THR A 19 14.19 -4.58 15.18
CA THR A 19 13.32 -5.40 14.33
C THR A 19 12.03 -4.65 13.97
N ASP A 20 11.36 -4.05 14.95
CA ASP A 20 10.15 -3.26 14.73
C ASP A 20 10.42 -2.07 13.80
N TRP A 21 11.57 -1.40 13.97
CA TRP A 21 11.96 -0.27 13.11
C TRP A 21 12.17 -0.71 11.66
N TRP A 22 12.85 -1.85 11.45
CA TRP A 22 13.05 -2.38 10.10
C TRP A 22 11.75 -2.79 9.45
N ALA A 23 10.85 -3.48 10.16
CA ALA A 23 9.54 -3.84 9.63
C ALA A 23 8.79 -2.60 9.16
N ARG A 24 8.70 -1.56 10.00
CA ARG A 24 8.08 -0.29 9.64
C ARG A 24 8.77 0.40 8.45
N CYS A 25 10.09 0.38 8.41
CA CYS A 25 10.87 0.97 7.31
C CYS A 25 10.59 0.27 5.98
N PHE A 26 10.49 -1.07 5.97
CA PHE A 26 10.13 -1.83 4.77
C PHE A 26 8.72 -1.49 4.30
N ASP A 27 7.75 -1.53 5.20
CA ASP A 27 6.36 -1.22 4.87
C ASP A 27 6.22 0.17 4.24
N GLU A 28 6.75 1.20 4.90
CA GLU A 28 6.67 2.57 4.40
C GLU A 28 7.30 2.73 3.03
N ILE A 29 8.48 2.15 2.81
CA ILE A 29 9.18 2.22 1.51
C ILE A 29 8.38 1.50 0.42
N ILE A 30 7.84 0.32 0.70
CA ILE A 30 7.03 -0.44 -0.26
C ILE A 30 5.80 0.39 -0.68
N PHE A 31 5.07 0.95 0.29
CA PHE A 31 3.92 1.79 -0.01
C PHE A 31 4.27 3.03 -0.84
N MET A 32 5.37 3.72 -0.51
CA MET A 32 5.82 4.88 -1.28
C MET A 32 6.20 4.53 -2.72
N TYR A 33 6.92 3.44 -2.94
CA TYR A 33 7.31 3.03 -4.29
C TYR A 33 6.13 2.52 -5.11
N LEU A 34 5.22 1.73 -4.54
CA LEU A 34 4.02 1.28 -5.23
C LEU A 34 3.08 2.45 -5.58
N SER A 35 2.95 3.41 -4.66
CA SER A 35 2.15 4.63 -4.88
C SER A 35 2.83 5.64 -5.80
N GLY A 36 4.14 5.56 -5.96
CA GLY A 36 4.93 6.52 -6.74
C GLY A 36 5.06 7.89 -6.11
N ALA A 37 4.79 8.05 -4.82
CA ALA A 37 4.90 9.32 -4.09
C ALA A 37 5.11 9.10 -2.59
N ARG A 38 5.67 10.13 -1.91
CA ARG A 38 5.82 10.15 -0.45
C ARG A 38 4.52 10.58 0.25
N GLY A 39 3.77 11.48 -0.37
CA GLY A 39 2.56 12.07 0.20
C GLY A 39 2.79 12.91 1.46
N THR A 40 1.69 13.21 2.15
CA THR A 40 1.63 14.10 3.32
C THR A 40 1.50 13.36 4.66
N ASN A 41 1.66 12.03 4.68
CA ASN A 41 1.57 11.23 5.90
C ASN A 41 2.61 11.71 6.94
N THR A 42 2.15 12.17 8.12
CA THR A 42 3.01 12.75 9.16
C THR A 42 3.77 11.70 9.95
N GLU A 43 3.22 10.50 10.06
CA GLU A 43 3.75 9.41 10.90
C GLU A 43 4.89 8.61 10.27
N PHE A 44 5.24 8.89 9.01
CA PHE A 44 6.30 8.16 8.32
C PHE A 44 7.70 8.53 8.84
N LEU A 45 8.59 7.54 8.85
CA LEU A 45 10.01 7.70 9.21
C LEU A 45 10.76 8.64 8.27
N PHE A 46 10.34 8.68 7.00
CA PHE A 46 10.97 9.50 5.97
C PHE A 46 10.33 10.89 5.90
N PRO A 47 11.13 11.96 5.68
CA PRO A 47 10.60 13.31 5.56
C PRO A 47 9.70 13.47 4.31
N THR A 48 8.80 14.46 4.31
CA THR A 48 7.90 14.74 3.18
C THR A 48 8.63 15.12 1.89
N THR A 49 9.87 15.57 1.99
CA THR A 49 10.76 15.89 0.86
C THR A 49 11.48 14.68 0.28
N TYR A 50 11.26 13.49 0.82
CA TYR A 50 11.91 12.28 0.34
C TYR A 50 11.33 11.86 -1.01
N THR A 51 12.18 11.69 -2.02
CA THR A 51 11.80 11.36 -3.40
C THR A 51 12.24 9.97 -3.87
N GLY A 52 12.74 9.17 -2.94
CA GLY A 52 13.29 7.86 -3.22
C GLY A 52 14.80 7.78 -2.96
N ARG A 53 15.36 6.61 -3.16
CA ARG A 53 16.81 6.37 -3.00
C ARG A 53 17.58 6.89 -4.20
N ALA A 54 18.86 7.19 -4.03
CA ALA A 54 19.74 7.57 -5.14
C ALA A 54 19.69 6.55 -6.27
N ASN A 55 19.52 7.02 -7.52
CA ASN A 55 19.34 6.21 -8.71
C ASN A 55 18.09 5.32 -8.76
N ASN A 56 17.17 5.49 -7.82
CA ASN A 56 15.88 4.82 -7.78
C ASN A 56 14.83 5.76 -7.17
N SER A 57 14.42 6.78 -7.91
CA SER A 57 13.37 7.71 -7.52
C SER A 57 11.98 7.07 -7.64
N PHE A 58 10.98 7.66 -6.95
CA PHE A 58 9.60 7.27 -7.13
C PHE A 58 9.13 7.55 -8.56
N THR A 59 8.34 6.64 -9.10
CA THR A 59 7.71 6.81 -10.42
C THR A 59 6.20 6.91 -10.21
N SER A 60 5.62 8.05 -10.58
CA SER A 60 4.16 8.23 -10.52
C SER A 60 3.45 7.18 -11.37
N PRO A 61 2.23 6.76 -11.02
CA PRO A 61 1.43 5.89 -11.87
C PRO A 61 1.21 6.54 -13.24
N ASP A 62 1.21 5.74 -14.29
CA ASP A 62 0.83 6.22 -15.62
C ASP A 62 -0.69 6.41 -15.73
N THR A 63 -1.13 7.10 -16.80
CA THR A 63 -2.53 7.46 -17.00
C THR A 63 -3.48 6.26 -17.15
N ASN A 64 -2.97 5.11 -17.57
CA ASN A 64 -3.76 3.90 -17.75
C ASN A 64 -3.85 3.07 -16.46
N HIS A 65 -2.94 3.32 -15.51
CA HIS A 65 -2.87 2.64 -14.22
C HIS A 65 -3.31 3.53 -13.05
N ILE A 66 -4.16 4.52 -13.31
CA ILE A 66 -4.77 5.34 -12.28
C ILE A 66 -6.29 5.42 -12.47
N VAL A 67 -7.04 5.20 -11.40
CA VAL A 67 -8.50 5.30 -11.34
C VAL A 67 -8.88 6.33 -10.29
N TYR A 68 -9.76 7.23 -10.66
CA TYR A 68 -10.27 8.26 -9.74
C TYR A 68 -11.65 7.89 -9.22
N GLY A 69 -11.99 8.37 -8.02
CA GLY A 69 -13.29 8.20 -7.40
C GLY A 69 -14.42 8.89 -8.16
N GLY A 70 -15.62 8.38 -8.03
CA GLY A 70 -16.82 8.95 -8.62
C GLY A 70 -16.74 9.10 -10.15
N THR A 71 -17.01 10.26 -10.66
CA THR A 71 -16.96 10.62 -12.10
C THR A 71 -15.66 11.33 -12.50
N ALA A 72 -14.72 11.50 -11.57
CA ALA A 72 -13.45 12.16 -11.88
C ALA A 72 -12.62 11.33 -12.86
N THR A 73 -11.99 12.01 -13.82
CA THR A 73 -11.10 11.44 -14.84
C THR A 73 -9.65 11.85 -14.66
N GLU A 74 -9.41 12.87 -13.84
CA GLU A 74 -8.10 13.42 -13.55
C GLU A 74 -8.04 13.99 -12.13
N LYS A 75 -6.84 14.25 -11.64
CA LYS A 75 -6.58 14.78 -10.29
C LYS A 75 -7.33 16.06 -10.00
N ALA A 76 -7.42 16.99 -10.98
CA ALA A 76 -8.08 18.29 -10.84
C ALA A 76 -9.61 18.17 -10.70
N ASN A 77 -10.20 17.11 -11.24
CA ASN A 77 -11.66 16.91 -11.23
C ASN A 77 -12.16 16.20 -9.97
N LEU A 78 -11.25 15.78 -9.08
CA LEU A 78 -11.65 15.12 -7.83
C LEU A 78 -12.29 16.16 -6.88
N THR A 79 -13.45 15.83 -6.36
CA THR A 79 -14.15 16.64 -5.36
C THR A 79 -14.30 15.86 -4.05
N SER A 80 -14.61 16.53 -2.96
CA SER A 80 -14.81 15.91 -1.63
C SER A 80 -15.94 14.86 -1.61
N SER A 81 -16.86 14.89 -2.58
CA SER A 81 -17.94 13.90 -2.73
C SER A 81 -17.48 12.60 -3.42
N HIS A 82 -16.34 12.62 -4.13
CA HIS A 82 -15.80 11.45 -4.83
C HIS A 82 -15.09 10.49 -3.87
N THR A 83 -15.83 10.07 -2.84
CA THR A 83 -15.35 9.13 -1.82
C THR A 83 -15.28 7.71 -2.36
N MET A 84 -14.67 6.81 -1.58
CA MET A 84 -14.55 5.41 -1.93
C MET A 84 -15.92 4.72 -1.99
N SER A 85 -16.16 4.03 -3.11
CA SER A 85 -17.37 3.24 -3.39
C SER A 85 -17.00 1.97 -4.15
N THR A 86 -17.97 1.17 -4.56
CA THR A 86 -17.75 -0.02 -5.39
C THR A 86 -17.34 0.35 -6.82
N LEU A 87 -17.77 1.50 -7.33
CA LEU A 87 -17.53 1.93 -8.71
C LEU A 87 -16.05 2.03 -9.10
N PRO A 88 -15.15 2.69 -8.32
CA PRO A 88 -13.71 2.69 -8.63
C PRO A 88 -13.09 1.29 -8.62
N ILE A 89 -13.59 0.37 -7.77
CA ILE A 89 -13.12 -1.01 -7.71
C ILE A 89 -13.49 -1.74 -9.01
N ASP A 90 -14.75 -1.64 -9.43
CA ASP A 90 -15.24 -2.27 -10.65
C ASP A 90 -14.55 -1.75 -11.91
N ARG A 91 -14.25 -0.43 -11.94
CA ARG A 91 -13.44 0.17 -13.01
C ARG A 91 -12.02 -0.38 -13.03
N ALA A 92 -11.39 -0.51 -11.88
CA ALA A 92 -10.03 -1.04 -11.79
C ALA A 92 -9.98 -2.50 -12.28
N VAL A 93 -10.96 -3.33 -11.92
CA VAL A 93 -11.07 -4.71 -12.43
C VAL A 93 -11.24 -4.70 -13.93
N ALA A 94 -12.19 -3.91 -14.47
CA ALA A 94 -12.44 -3.83 -15.90
C ALA A 94 -11.18 -3.39 -16.68
N TYR A 95 -10.46 -2.39 -16.17
CA TYR A 95 -9.19 -1.95 -16.79
C TYR A 95 -8.13 -3.03 -16.72
N ALA A 96 -7.95 -3.68 -15.56
CA ALA A 96 -6.96 -4.75 -15.39
C ALA A 96 -7.19 -5.93 -16.32
N GLU A 97 -8.46 -6.33 -16.53
CA GLU A 97 -8.85 -7.44 -17.40
C GLU A 97 -8.81 -7.09 -18.90
N MET A 98 -9.04 -5.82 -19.25
CA MET A 98 -9.01 -5.36 -20.65
C MET A 98 -7.63 -4.92 -21.14
N MET A 99 -6.64 -4.76 -20.26
CA MET A 99 -5.26 -4.47 -20.67
C MET A 99 -4.74 -5.54 -21.63
N GLY A 100 -4.08 -5.09 -22.71
CA GLY A 100 -3.60 -5.98 -23.77
C GLY A 100 -4.68 -6.42 -24.77
N GLY A 101 -5.95 -6.03 -24.58
CA GLY A 101 -7.07 -6.44 -25.43
C GLY A 101 -7.20 -5.71 -26.78
N GLY A 102 -6.28 -4.79 -27.10
CA GLY A 102 -6.22 -4.13 -28.42
C GLY A 102 -7.27 -3.04 -28.68
N GLY A 103 -7.94 -2.52 -27.65
CA GLY A 103 -8.84 -1.37 -27.77
C GLY A 103 -8.11 -0.01 -27.88
N PRO A 104 -8.76 1.05 -28.40
CA PRO A 104 -8.13 2.34 -28.69
C PRO A 104 -7.62 3.10 -27.46
N ALA A 105 -8.03 2.71 -26.25
CA ALA A 105 -7.58 3.29 -24.98
C ALA A 105 -6.71 2.32 -24.18
N VAL A 106 -6.27 1.22 -24.77
CA VAL A 106 -5.58 0.16 -24.05
C VAL A 106 -4.08 0.34 -24.20
N SER A 107 -3.42 0.35 -23.07
CA SER A 107 -1.97 0.35 -22.97
C SER A 107 -1.38 -0.89 -23.65
N GLU A 108 -0.19 -0.77 -24.22
CA GLU A 108 0.58 -1.92 -24.73
C GLU A 108 1.05 -2.87 -23.61
N VAL A 109 0.54 -2.67 -22.39
CA VAL A 109 0.84 -3.49 -21.23
C VAL A 109 -0.05 -4.74 -21.26
N PRO A 110 0.51 -5.91 -20.99
CA PRO A 110 -0.29 -7.13 -20.89
C PRO A 110 -1.32 -7.05 -19.75
N GLN A 111 -2.36 -7.87 -19.88
CA GLN A 111 -3.38 -8.03 -18.84
C GLN A 111 -2.74 -8.26 -17.46
N ILE A 112 -3.25 -7.56 -16.44
CA ILE A 112 -2.83 -7.76 -15.06
C ILE A 112 -3.35 -9.13 -14.58
N GLN A 113 -2.44 -9.99 -14.17
CA GLN A 113 -2.80 -11.32 -13.69
C GLN A 113 -3.22 -11.30 -12.23
N LYS A 114 -4.24 -12.10 -11.90
CA LYS A 114 -4.68 -12.30 -10.52
C LYS A 114 -3.61 -13.02 -9.71
N CYS A 115 -3.48 -12.65 -8.45
CA CYS A 115 -2.67 -13.39 -7.48
C CYS A 115 -3.53 -14.45 -6.78
N GLU A 116 -2.87 -15.49 -6.29
CA GLU A 116 -3.54 -16.50 -5.47
C GLU A 116 -3.54 -16.04 -4.01
N VAL A 117 -4.72 -15.72 -3.49
CA VAL A 117 -4.94 -15.35 -2.09
C VAL A 117 -5.89 -16.37 -1.47
N GLU A 118 -5.45 -17.08 -0.43
CA GLU A 118 -6.24 -18.11 0.26
C GLU A 118 -6.83 -19.19 -0.67
N GLY A 119 -6.09 -19.60 -1.70
CA GLY A 119 -6.53 -20.61 -2.67
C GLY A 119 -7.52 -20.10 -3.72
N ARG A 120 -7.72 -18.80 -3.82
CA ARG A 120 -8.52 -18.13 -4.85
C ARG A 120 -7.68 -17.23 -5.72
N ALA A 121 -7.91 -17.24 -7.01
CA ALA A 121 -7.30 -16.26 -7.92
C ALA A 121 -8.06 -14.93 -7.82
N THR A 122 -7.49 -13.97 -7.10
CA THR A 122 -8.09 -12.65 -6.87
C THR A 122 -7.06 -11.55 -7.06
N PHE A 123 -7.52 -10.33 -7.31
CA PHE A 123 -6.69 -9.14 -7.15
C PHE A 123 -6.62 -8.77 -5.66
N LEU A 124 -5.53 -8.15 -5.26
CA LEU A 124 -5.37 -7.61 -3.92
C LEU A 124 -5.53 -6.10 -3.96
N MET A 125 -6.38 -5.55 -3.12
CA MET A 125 -6.52 -4.11 -2.98
C MET A 125 -6.30 -3.67 -1.54
N ILE A 126 -5.42 -2.70 -1.37
CA ILE A 126 -5.09 -2.12 -0.06
C ILE A 126 -5.63 -0.68 -0.03
N ILE A 127 -6.50 -0.41 0.92
CA ILE A 127 -7.14 0.90 1.08
C ILE A 127 -6.87 1.50 2.46
N ASP A 128 -6.96 2.81 2.55
CA ASP A 128 -6.85 3.54 3.81
C ASP A 128 -8.05 3.28 4.75
N PRO A 129 -7.89 3.34 6.07
CA PRO A 129 -9.02 3.24 7.02
C PRO A 129 -10.16 4.23 6.75
N TYR A 130 -9.89 5.44 6.27
CA TYR A 130 -10.93 6.41 5.92
C TYR A 130 -11.65 6.03 4.61
N GLN A 131 -10.94 5.52 3.61
CA GLN A 131 -11.57 4.93 2.42
C GLN A 131 -12.47 3.75 2.80
N ALA A 132 -12.00 2.88 3.69
CA ALA A 132 -12.80 1.76 4.20
C ALA A 132 -14.05 2.21 4.98
N PHE A 133 -13.94 3.30 5.75
CA PHE A 133 -15.07 3.91 6.44
C PHE A 133 -16.09 4.44 5.44
N ASN A 134 -15.66 5.19 4.42
CA ASN A 134 -16.52 5.72 3.37
C ASN A 134 -17.21 4.61 2.59
N LEU A 135 -16.48 3.55 2.22
CA LEU A 135 -17.02 2.37 1.54
C LEU A 135 -18.16 1.70 2.32
N ARG A 136 -18.02 1.61 3.65
CA ARG A 136 -19.04 1.02 4.54
C ARG A 136 -20.25 1.93 4.77
N ARG A 137 -20.09 3.23 4.63
CA ARG A 137 -21.16 4.23 4.85
C ARG A 137 -21.87 4.67 3.59
N ASN A 138 -21.40 4.23 2.45
CA ASN A 138 -22.08 4.54 1.21
C ASN A 138 -23.46 3.89 1.20
N THR A 139 -24.53 4.68 1.10
CA THR A 139 -25.93 4.27 1.31
C THR A 139 -26.73 4.15 0.00
N THR A 140 -26.04 4.05 -1.14
CA THR A 140 -26.70 3.92 -2.46
C THR A 140 -27.22 2.49 -2.65
N THR A 141 -28.27 2.31 -3.41
CA THR A 141 -28.86 1.00 -3.71
C THR A 141 -27.82 0.05 -4.32
N ASN A 142 -27.68 -1.16 -3.81
CA ASN A 142 -26.64 -2.17 -4.10
C ASN A 142 -25.29 -1.90 -3.44
N ASP A 143 -25.29 -1.32 -2.29
CA ASP A 143 -24.11 -0.94 -1.55
C ASP A 143 -23.33 -2.14 -1.00
N TRP A 144 -22.03 -1.91 -0.81
CA TRP A 144 -21.13 -2.82 -0.12
C TRP A 144 -21.74 -3.41 1.17
N ALA A 145 -22.35 -2.57 2.01
CA ALA A 145 -22.95 -3.01 3.27
C ALA A 145 -24.12 -3.99 3.07
N ASP A 146 -24.94 -3.80 2.07
CA ASP A 146 -26.10 -4.66 1.81
C ASP A 146 -25.68 -5.99 1.19
N ILE A 147 -24.68 -5.97 0.32
CA ILE A 147 -24.08 -7.17 -0.23
C ILE A 147 -23.40 -8.00 0.86
N GLN A 148 -22.63 -7.35 1.73
CA GLN A 148 -21.99 -8.03 2.87
C GLN A 148 -23.03 -8.62 3.84
N LYS A 149 -24.14 -7.95 4.09
CA LYS A 149 -25.25 -8.49 4.90
C LYS A 149 -25.88 -9.73 4.24
N ALA A 150 -26.10 -9.70 2.93
CA ALA A 150 -26.65 -10.83 2.19
C ALA A 150 -25.71 -12.05 2.25
N ILE A 151 -24.40 -11.85 2.06
CA ILE A 151 -23.38 -12.90 2.16
C ILE A 151 -23.29 -13.42 3.60
N ALA A 152 -23.30 -12.53 4.59
CA ALA A 152 -23.24 -12.90 6.01
C ALA A 152 -24.45 -13.78 6.42
N THR A 153 -25.62 -13.49 5.88
CA THR A 153 -26.83 -14.28 6.11
C THR A 153 -26.73 -15.69 5.51
N ALA A 154 -26.08 -15.80 4.34
CA ALA A 154 -25.94 -17.06 3.61
C ALA A 154 -24.86 -17.99 4.21
N VAL A 155 -23.72 -17.44 4.66
CA VAL A 155 -22.52 -18.21 5.08
C VAL A 155 -22.36 -18.29 6.61
N GLY A 156 -23.08 -17.47 7.38
CA GLY A 156 -23.03 -17.49 8.83
C GLY A 156 -21.71 -16.92 9.40
N ARG A 157 -21.29 -17.44 10.59
CA ARG A 157 -20.16 -16.92 11.36
C ARG A 157 -18.78 -17.13 10.74
N GLU A 158 -18.63 -17.97 9.75
CA GLU A 158 -17.35 -18.20 9.07
C GLU A 158 -17.01 -17.14 8.03
N ASN A 159 -17.96 -16.24 7.77
CA ASN A 159 -17.76 -15.15 6.84
C ASN A 159 -16.69 -14.18 7.36
N GLU A 160 -15.83 -13.68 6.47
CA GLU A 160 -14.79 -12.67 6.74
C GLU A 160 -15.33 -11.38 7.36
N PHE A 161 -16.59 -11.03 7.09
CA PHE A 161 -17.25 -9.89 7.70
C PHE A 161 -17.25 -9.96 9.24
N TYR A 162 -17.50 -11.16 9.81
CA TYR A 162 -17.44 -11.38 11.27
C TYR A 162 -16.00 -11.45 11.80
N LYS A 163 -15.04 -11.75 10.96
CA LYS A 163 -13.61 -11.78 11.32
C LYS A 163 -12.95 -10.39 11.25
N GLY A 164 -13.71 -9.33 10.92
CA GLY A 164 -13.22 -7.96 10.83
C GLY A 164 -12.52 -7.62 9.52
N GLY A 165 -12.50 -8.52 8.55
CA GLY A 165 -12.06 -8.30 7.17
C GLY A 165 -12.98 -7.32 6.43
N LEU A 166 -12.50 -6.76 5.34
CA LEU A 166 -13.35 -5.98 4.42
C LEU A 166 -14.09 -6.89 3.42
N GLY A 167 -13.60 -8.11 3.21
CA GLY A 167 -14.20 -9.12 2.34
C GLY A 167 -13.69 -9.06 0.89
N ILE A 168 -14.39 -9.77 0.01
CA ILE A 168 -14.08 -9.87 -1.41
C ILE A 168 -15.21 -9.21 -2.20
N TRP A 169 -14.87 -8.37 -3.17
CA TRP A 169 -15.80 -7.74 -4.11
C TRP A 169 -15.26 -7.89 -5.53
N ASN A 170 -16.06 -8.39 -6.45
CA ASN A 170 -15.72 -8.53 -7.89
C ASN A 170 -14.29 -9.08 -8.11
N ASP A 171 -13.99 -10.23 -7.49
CA ASP A 171 -12.66 -10.86 -7.50
C ASP A 171 -11.51 -10.01 -6.91
N VAL A 172 -11.83 -9.01 -6.10
CA VAL A 172 -10.85 -8.18 -5.39
C VAL A 172 -10.93 -8.44 -3.90
N THR A 173 -9.84 -8.92 -3.32
CA THR A 173 -9.70 -9.05 -1.86
C THR A 173 -9.27 -7.72 -1.27
N LEU A 174 -10.08 -7.18 -0.35
CA LEU A 174 -9.91 -5.86 0.23
C LEU A 174 -9.23 -5.93 1.59
N HIS A 175 -8.10 -5.24 1.72
CA HIS A 175 -7.40 -5.02 2.99
C HIS A 175 -7.30 -3.55 3.32
N LYS A 176 -7.30 -3.21 4.61
CA LYS A 176 -7.07 -1.84 5.07
C LYS A 176 -5.67 -1.71 5.68
N HIS A 177 -4.98 -0.64 5.33
CA HIS A 177 -3.67 -0.34 5.92
C HIS A 177 -3.49 1.17 6.09
N GLN A 178 -2.90 1.59 7.21
CA GLN A 178 -2.70 3.00 7.54
C GLN A 178 -1.61 3.69 6.71
N ASN A 179 -0.72 2.92 6.07
CA ASN A 179 0.40 3.45 5.29
C ASN A 179 0.01 3.81 3.84
N CYS A 180 -1.27 3.75 3.48
CA CYS A 180 -1.74 4.31 2.22
C CYS A 180 -1.37 5.79 2.11
N ILE A 181 -0.90 6.19 0.94
CA ILE A 181 -0.36 7.54 0.74
C ILE A 181 -1.50 8.56 0.67
N ARG A 182 -1.37 9.63 1.44
CA ARG A 182 -2.34 10.72 1.53
C ARG A 182 -1.83 11.97 0.84
N TYR A 183 -2.76 12.73 0.30
CA TYR A 183 -2.53 13.97 -0.42
C TYR A 183 -3.51 15.04 0.08
N THR A 184 -3.12 16.31 -0.06
CA THR A 184 -3.95 17.47 0.29
C THR A 184 -4.08 18.44 -0.87
N ASP A 185 -3.64 18.04 -2.06
CA ASP A 185 -3.49 18.91 -3.24
C ASP A 185 -4.32 18.44 -4.44
N TYR A 186 -5.44 17.75 -4.18
CA TYR A 186 -6.39 17.30 -5.20
C TYR A 186 -7.50 18.34 -5.42
N GLY A 187 -8.23 18.18 -6.53
CA GLY A 187 -9.28 19.11 -6.93
C GLY A 187 -8.79 20.36 -7.66
N ALA A 188 -9.69 21.11 -8.26
CA ALA A 188 -9.40 22.33 -8.98
C ALA A 188 -8.81 23.44 -8.08
N GLY A 189 -9.20 23.44 -6.80
CA GLY A 189 -8.68 24.36 -5.78
C GLY A 189 -7.40 23.87 -5.08
N THR A 190 -6.92 22.65 -5.38
CA THR A 190 -5.80 22.01 -4.68
C THR A 190 -5.98 21.92 -3.17
N ASP A 191 -7.21 21.71 -2.72
CA ASP A 191 -7.65 21.73 -1.32
C ASP A 191 -8.42 20.45 -0.89
N VAL A 192 -8.54 19.47 -1.78
CA VAL A 192 -9.24 18.23 -1.47
C VAL A 192 -8.26 17.20 -0.88
N GLU A 193 -8.57 16.73 0.32
CA GLU A 193 -7.87 15.60 0.92
C GLU A 193 -8.22 14.31 0.18
N ALA A 194 -7.21 13.64 -0.35
CA ALA A 194 -7.34 12.39 -1.07
C ALA A 194 -6.39 11.33 -0.54
N THR A 195 -6.75 10.07 -0.73
CA THR A 195 -5.88 8.94 -0.39
C THR A 195 -5.80 7.99 -1.56
N ARG A 196 -4.60 7.48 -1.79
CA ARG A 196 -4.29 6.51 -2.83
C ARG A 196 -4.40 5.10 -2.28
N GLY A 197 -5.42 4.36 -2.69
CA GLY A 197 -5.48 2.92 -2.58
C GLY A 197 -4.61 2.25 -3.64
N LEU A 198 -4.12 1.06 -3.33
CA LEU A 198 -3.27 0.25 -4.21
C LEU A 198 -4.04 -0.98 -4.65
N PHE A 199 -4.23 -1.12 -5.96
CA PHE A 199 -4.76 -2.32 -6.58
C PHE A 199 -3.59 -3.10 -7.18
N LEU A 200 -3.40 -4.33 -6.72
CA LEU A 200 -2.21 -5.14 -6.98
C LEU A 200 -2.60 -6.45 -7.65
N GLY A 201 -1.93 -6.73 -8.74
CA GLY A 201 -1.91 -8.04 -9.37
C GLY A 201 -0.60 -8.77 -9.11
N LEU A 202 -0.41 -9.89 -9.80
CA LEU A 202 0.83 -10.62 -9.82
C LEU A 202 1.96 -9.72 -10.38
N GLN A 203 3.16 -9.81 -9.80
CA GLN A 203 4.32 -9.01 -10.23
C GLN A 203 4.19 -7.48 -10.03
N ALA A 204 3.50 -7.05 -8.99
CA ALA A 204 3.35 -5.63 -8.68
C ALA A 204 4.67 -4.93 -8.36
N GLY A 205 5.59 -5.60 -7.70
CA GLY A 205 6.89 -5.05 -7.32
C GLY A 205 7.94 -6.13 -7.06
N VAL A 206 9.19 -5.71 -7.06
CA VAL A 206 10.34 -6.58 -6.80
C VAL A 206 11.14 -6.04 -5.64
N ILE A 207 11.43 -6.91 -4.68
CA ILE A 207 12.39 -6.68 -3.60
C ILE A 207 13.68 -7.44 -3.88
N ALA A 208 14.82 -6.78 -3.71
CA ALA A 208 16.13 -7.39 -3.89
C ALA A 208 17.02 -7.11 -2.67
N PHE A 209 17.82 -8.09 -2.29
CA PHE A 209 18.82 -7.97 -1.23
C PHE A 209 20.23 -8.07 -1.81
N GLY A 210 21.14 -7.20 -1.33
CA GLY A 210 22.48 -7.02 -1.89
C GLY A 210 23.53 -8.04 -1.43
N SER A 211 23.14 -9.15 -0.79
CA SER A 211 24.06 -10.20 -0.29
C SER A 211 23.81 -11.53 -1.01
N PRO A 212 24.17 -11.66 -2.29
CA PRO A 212 23.95 -12.89 -3.03
C PRO A 212 24.79 -14.04 -2.42
N GLY A 213 24.15 -15.17 -2.20
CA GLY A 213 24.81 -16.37 -1.68
C GLY A 213 25.09 -16.38 -0.17
N GLN A 214 24.58 -15.42 0.58
CA GLN A 214 24.61 -15.41 2.04
C GLN A 214 23.21 -15.52 2.63
N ASP A 215 23.04 -16.38 3.62
CA ASP A 215 21.74 -16.59 4.28
C ASP A 215 21.29 -15.40 5.14
N LEU A 216 22.22 -14.54 5.54
CA LEU A 216 21.95 -13.39 6.40
C LEU A 216 21.64 -12.14 5.58
N ARG A 217 20.36 -11.80 5.50
CA ARG A 217 19.87 -10.54 4.89
C ARG A 217 20.15 -9.32 5.74
N PHE A 218 20.29 -9.50 7.05
CA PHE A 218 20.57 -8.46 8.03
C PHE A 218 21.89 -8.75 8.75
N GLY A 219 22.73 -7.72 8.84
CA GLY A 219 23.92 -7.74 9.67
C GLY A 219 23.63 -7.14 11.05
N TRP A 220 24.31 -7.64 12.04
CA TRP A 220 24.30 -7.16 13.42
C TRP A 220 25.71 -6.97 13.91
N ASN A 221 26.04 -5.79 14.41
CA ASN A 221 27.34 -5.50 15.00
C ASN A 221 27.17 -4.86 16.36
N GLU A 222 28.03 -5.27 17.31
CA GLU A 222 28.12 -4.67 18.63
C GLU A 222 29.55 -4.17 18.84
N GLU A 223 29.68 -2.91 19.19
CA GLU A 223 30.95 -2.26 19.47
C GLU A 223 30.96 -1.70 20.90
N GLY A 224 31.96 -2.07 21.66
CA GLY A 224 32.23 -1.47 22.97
C GLY A 224 33.03 -0.18 22.82
N ARG A 225 32.51 0.94 23.32
CA ARG A 225 33.22 2.25 23.39
C ARG A 225 33.41 2.65 24.82
N ASP A 226 34.36 3.55 25.05
CA ASP A 226 34.65 4.12 26.38
C ASP A 226 35.00 2.99 27.39
N ASN A 227 36.02 2.18 27.07
CA ASN A 227 36.44 1.03 27.88
C ASN A 227 35.30 0.04 28.20
N ASN A 228 34.43 -0.24 27.22
CA ASN A 228 33.21 -1.05 27.36
C ASN A 228 32.13 -0.47 28.30
N ASN A 229 32.19 0.80 28.61
CA ASN A 229 31.17 1.48 29.39
C ASN A 229 29.93 1.79 28.54
N LYS A 230 30.13 2.05 27.24
CA LYS A 230 29.05 2.24 26.23
C LYS A 230 29.06 1.10 25.24
N VAL A 231 27.90 0.53 24.98
CA VAL A 231 27.69 -0.48 23.93
C VAL A 231 26.88 0.16 22.81
N VAL A 232 27.46 0.18 21.62
CA VAL A 232 26.78 0.60 20.38
C VAL A 232 26.32 -0.63 19.65
N ILE A 233 25.04 -0.69 19.32
CA ILE A 233 24.41 -1.75 18.59
C ILE A 233 24.01 -1.22 17.23
N THR A 234 24.47 -1.87 16.16
CA THR A 234 24.18 -1.46 14.79
C THR A 234 23.54 -2.65 14.05
N SER A 235 22.39 -2.43 13.45
CA SER A 235 21.81 -3.35 12.46
C SER A 235 21.87 -2.71 11.08
N HIS A 236 22.23 -3.50 10.07
CA HIS A 236 22.36 -3.01 8.70
C HIS A 236 21.84 -4.06 7.71
N THR A 237 21.38 -3.58 6.58
CA THR A 237 20.99 -4.41 5.43
C THR A 237 21.21 -3.63 4.14
N ILE A 238 21.46 -4.35 3.05
CA ILE A 238 21.49 -3.79 1.69
C ILE A 238 20.30 -4.36 0.96
N TRP A 239 19.37 -3.50 0.57
CA TRP A 239 18.17 -3.90 -0.12
C TRP A 239 17.61 -2.79 -0.98
N GLY A 240 16.80 -3.16 -1.95
CA GLY A 240 16.09 -2.24 -2.81
C GLY A 240 14.70 -2.77 -3.13
N PHE A 241 13.81 -1.86 -3.46
CA PHE A 241 12.47 -2.15 -3.94
C PHE A 241 12.18 -1.31 -5.17
N LYS A 242 11.52 -1.90 -6.17
CA LYS A 242 11.04 -1.17 -7.34
C LYS A 242 9.72 -1.74 -7.83
N LYS A 243 8.83 -0.86 -8.27
CA LYS A 243 7.62 -1.21 -8.99
C LYS A 243 7.99 -1.83 -10.34
N VAL A 244 7.32 -2.90 -10.75
CA VAL A 244 7.56 -3.53 -12.06
C VAL A 244 6.94 -2.67 -13.16
N THR A 245 7.70 -2.45 -14.21
CA THR A 245 7.27 -1.70 -15.40
C THR A 245 7.45 -2.55 -16.65
N PHE A 246 6.57 -2.39 -17.64
CA PHE A 246 6.64 -3.01 -18.94
C PHE A 246 6.50 -1.92 -20.01
N ASN A 247 7.42 -1.86 -20.99
CA ASN A 247 7.48 -0.80 -22.01
C ASN A 247 7.41 0.63 -21.44
N GLY A 248 7.99 0.87 -20.24
CA GLY A 248 7.96 2.16 -19.58
C GLY A 248 6.69 2.50 -18.80
N ASN A 249 5.65 1.66 -18.90
CA ASN A 249 4.40 1.79 -18.18
C ASN A 249 4.38 0.88 -16.94
N ASP A 250 3.51 1.16 -16.00
CA ASP A 250 3.26 0.28 -14.86
C ASP A 250 2.72 -1.07 -15.34
N PHE A 251 2.99 -2.14 -14.60
CA PHE A 251 2.57 -3.48 -15.01
C PHE A 251 1.52 -4.08 -14.08
N GLY A 252 1.87 -4.42 -12.87
CA GLY A 252 0.99 -5.14 -11.93
C GLY A 252 0.38 -4.27 -10.85
N VAL A 253 0.44 -2.94 -10.97
CA VAL A 253 -0.04 -1.99 -9.97
C VAL A 253 -0.94 -0.95 -10.61
N MET A 254 -2.12 -0.72 -10.01
CA MET A 254 -2.96 0.42 -10.33
C MET A 254 -3.18 1.27 -9.07
N ALA A 255 -3.21 2.58 -9.22
CA ALA A 255 -3.55 3.52 -8.17
C ALA A 255 -5.04 3.85 -8.20
N ILE A 256 -5.67 3.88 -7.04
CA ILE A 256 -7.08 4.29 -6.90
C ILE A 256 -7.14 5.50 -5.97
N ASP A 257 -7.33 6.67 -6.56
CA ASP A 257 -7.34 7.93 -5.84
C ASP A 257 -8.77 8.38 -5.55
N THR A 258 -9.13 8.47 -4.28
CA THR A 258 -10.45 8.91 -3.83
C THR A 258 -10.34 9.96 -2.74
N ALA A 259 -11.35 10.81 -2.65
CA ALA A 259 -11.45 11.72 -1.51
C ALA A 259 -11.62 10.92 -0.21
N ALA A 260 -10.86 11.25 0.80
CA ALA A 260 -10.83 10.56 2.09
C ALA A 260 -10.58 11.56 3.22
N THR A 261 -11.61 12.33 3.51
CA THR A 261 -11.62 13.25 4.67
C THR A 261 -11.80 12.50 5.98
N ARG A 262 -11.33 13.09 7.05
CA ARG A 262 -11.60 12.57 8.41
C ARG A 262 -13.11 12.48 8.62
N PRO A 263 -13.61 11.38 9.22
CA PRO A 263 -15.01 11.24 9.60
C PRO A 263 -15.40 12.17 10.74
#